data_ea39bca7549dc8a1c51260ce66afb73c
#
_entry.id   ea39bca7549dc8a1c51260ce66afb73c
#
_cell.length_a   1.000
_cell.length_b   1.000
_cell.length_c   1.000
_cell.angle_alpha   90.00
_cell.angle_beta   90.00
_cell.angle_gamma   90.00
#
_symmetry.space_group_name_H-M   'P 1'
#
loop_
_entity.id
_entity.type
_entity.pdbx_description
1 polymer ?
#
loop_
_entity_poly.entity_id
_entity_poly.type
_entity_poly.pdbx_seq_one_letter_code
_entity_poly.pdbx_strand_id
1 'polypeptide(L)'
;VALHTLLMAKDNELIRDIMDTDSQLICVNTLDDQEKVADIARKYDLLSVPVVDNEARLVGIITIDDIVDVIEDENTEDFEKMAMLHPSDDNYLKTGVFKLAKNRILWLLVLMVSATFTGKIIENYENMLAAVAGLTACIPMLMDTGGNAGNQVSTLIIRGLALGEIHPKDYLKIVFKEIRVALICGLTLAAVNIGRMMLFSSGGMPVYLVVSAAMVCAVIVAK
;
A
#
# COMPACT_ATOMS: atom_id res chain seq x y z
N VAL A 1 -6.50 -8.26 -37.01
CA VAL A 1 -5.41 -8.26 -38.02
C VAL A 1 -4.41 -7.20 -37.64
N ALA A 2 -3.13 -7.57 -37.57
CA ALA A 2 -2.08 -6.58 -37.31
C ALA A 2 -1.91 -5.64 -38.49
N LEU A 3 -1.58 -4.37 -38.25
CA LEU A 3 -1.39 -3.36 -39.31
C LEU A 3 -0.34 -3.81 -40.35
N HIS A 4 0.74 -4.42 -39.91
CA HIS A 4 1.76 -4.98 -40.79
C HIS A 4 1.19 -6.03 -41.76
N THR A 5 0.36 -6.96 -41.26
CA THR A 5 -0.27 -8.00 -42.08
C THR A 5 -1.24 -7.39 -43.11
N LEU A 6 -1.97 -6.35 -42.69
CA LEU A 6 -2.88 -5.64 -43.59
C LEU A 6 -2.12 -4.89 -44.70
N LEU A 7 -0.99 -4.26 -44.41
CA LEU A 7 -0.15 -3.52 -45.34
C LEU A 7 0.57 -4.45 -46.35
N MET A 8 0.80 -5.71 -45.97
CA MET A 8 1.43 -6.70 -46.85
C MET A 8 0.42 -7.56 -47.65
N ALA A 9 -0.85 -7.43 -47.35
CA ALA A 9 -1.91 -8.16 -48.03
C ALA A 9 -2.14 -7.62 -49.48
N LYS A 10 -2.57 -8.50 -50.37
CA LYS A 10 -2.91 -8.12 -51.75
C LYS A 10 -4.28 -7.49 -51.83
N ASP A 11 -4.49 -6.62 -52.80
CA ASP A 11 -5.75 -5.85 -52.98
C ASP A 11 -7.03 -6.73 -53.04
N ASN A 12 -6.92 -8.00 -53.41
CA ASN A 12 -8.05 -8.93 -53.51
C ASN A 12 -8.15 -9.97 -52.39
N GLU A 13 -7.30 -9.88 -51.36
CA GLU A 13 -7.37 -10.77 -50.20
C GLU A 13 -8.51 -10.32 -49.26
N LEU A 14 -9.31 -11.27 -48.82
CA LEU A 14 -10.37 -10.96 -47.85
C LEU A 14 -9.77 -10.86 -46.45
N ILE A 15 -10.26 -9.91 -45.65
CA ILE A 15 -9.84 -9.73 -44.25
C ILE A 15 -9.95 -11.06 -43.47
N ARG A 16 -10.96 -11.84 -43.74
CA ARG A 16 -11.16 -13.18 -43.17
C ARG A 16 -9.98 -14.14 -43.40
N ASP A 17 -9.29 -14.02 -44.53
CA ASP A 17 -8.21 -14.94 -44.89
C ASP A 17 -6.87 -14.52 -44.31
N ILE A 18 -6.75 -13.24 -43.89
CA ILE A 18 -5.54 -12.66 -43.23
C ILE A 18 -5.70 -12.44 -41.75
N MET A 19 -6.89 -12.64 -41.19
CA MET A 19 -7.10 -12.55 -39.73
C MET A 19 -6.58 -13.81 -39.04
N ASP A 20 -5.96 -13.63 -37.90
CA ASP A 20 -5.58 -14.72 -37.06
C ASP A 20 -6.81 -15.26 -36.32
N THR A 21 -7.22 -16.47 -36.71
CA THR A 21 -8.39 -17.17 -36.14
C THR A 21 -8.00 -18.10 -35.00
N ASP A 22 -6.71 -18.38 -34.83
CA ASP A 22 -6.20 -19.30 -33.83
C ASP A 22 -5.88 -18.60 -32.49
N SER A 23 -5.72 -17.27 -32.48
CA SER A 23 -5.53 -16.51 -31.27
C SER A 23 -6.87 -16.11 -30.64
N GLN A 24 -7.04 -16.39 -29.36
CA GLN A 24 -8.19 -15.96 -28.60
C GLN A 24 -8.21 -14.43 -28.55
N LEU A 25 -9.29 -13.81 -29.04
CA LEU A 25 -9.46 -12.36 -28.99
C LEU A 25 -9.53 -11.90 -27.53
N ILE A 26 -8.56 -11.08 -27.12
CA ILE A 26 -8.57 -10.46 -25.80
C ILE A 26 -9.48 -9.24 -25.88
N CYS A 27 -10.57 -9.25 -25.14
CA CYS A 27 -11.52 -8.17 -25.02
C CYS A 27 -11.97 -8.01 -23.56
N VAL A 28 -12.53 -6.86 -23.22
CA VAL A 28 -13.10 -6.55 -21.92
C VAL A 28 -14.59 -6.26 -22.05
N ASN A 29 -15.33 -6.42 -20.96
CA ASN A 29 -16.75 -6.10 -20.92
C ASN A 29 -16.95 -4.64 -20.50
N THR A 30 -18.06 -4.02 -20.94
CA THR A 30 -18.46 -2.66 -20.54
C THR A 30 -18.64 -2.47 -19.04
N LEU A 31 -18.78 -3.56 -18.28
CA LEU A 31 -18.94 -3.57 -16.82
C LEU A 31 -17.64 -3.94 -16.08
N ASP A 32 -16.56 -4.22 -16.80
CA ASP A 32 -15.27 -4.48 -16.19
C ASP A 32 -14.70 -3.21 -15.55
N ASP A 33 -14.01 -3.38 -14.42
CA ASP A 33 -13.32 -2.32 -13.72
C ASP A 33 -12.17 -1.75 -14.58
N GLN A 34 -11.95 -0.43 -14.51
CA GLN A 34 -10.92 0.26 -15.29
C GLN A 34 -9.50 -0.24 -14.96
N GLU A 35 -9.22 -0.54 -13.69
CA GLU A 35 -7.94 -1.11 -13.25
C GLU A 35 -7.68 -2.46 -13.92
N LYS A 36 -8.71 -3.33 -13.99
CA LYS A 36 -8.63 -4.62 -14.68
C LYS A 36 -8.36 -4.45 -16.18
N VAL A 37 -8.94 -3.43 -16.80
CA VAL A 37 -8.70 -3.13 -18.24
C VAL A 37 -7.26 -2.72 -18.46
N ALA A 38 -6.72 -1.85 -17.59
CA ALA A 38 -5.33 -1.42 -17.64
C ALA A 38 -4.36 -2.60 -17.44
N ASP A 39 -4.68 -3.52 -16.52
CA ASP A 39 -3.89 -4.74 -16.28
C ASP A 39 -3.88 -5.68 -17.50
N ILE A 40 -5.02 -5.85 -18.18
CA ILE A 40 -5.13 -6.66 -19.41
C ILE A 40 -4.27 -6.04 -20.50
N ALA A 41 -4.37 -4.72 -20.71
CA ALA A 41 -3.56 -4.03 -21.72
C ALA A 41 -2.07 -4.20 -21.46
N ARG A 42 -1.63 -4.02 -20.22
CA ARG A 42 -0.23 -4.20 -19.79
C ARG A 42 0.25 -5.64 -19.94
N LYS A 43 -0.59 -6.62 -19.57
CA LYS A 43 -0.24 -8.05 -19.61
C LYS A 43 -0.04 -8.58 -21.02
N TYR A 44 -0.78 -8.05 -21.98
CA TYR A 44 -0.81 -8.53 -23.36
C TYR A 44 -0.19 -7.52 -24.34
N ASP A 45 0.44 -6.46 -23.85
CA ASP A 45 1.09 -5.39 -24.63
C ASP A 45 0.15 -4.79 -25.70
N LEU A 46 -1.13 -4.55 -25.33
CA LEU A 46 -2.14 -4.07 -26.25
C LEU A 46 -2.10 -2.55 -26.39
N LEU A 47 -2.03 -2.05 -27.62
CA LEU A 47 -2.16 -0.63 -27.94
C LEU A 47 -3.63 -0.16 -27.94
N SER A 48 -4.55 -1.08 -28.04
CA SER A 48 -5.99 -0.84 -27.91
C SER A 48 -6.70 -2.10 -27.43
N VAL A 49 -7.69 -1.96 -26.59
CA VAL A 49 -8.47 -3.06 -26.01
C VAL A 49 -9.90 -2.99 -26.55
N PRO A 50 -10.38 -4.02 -27.24
CA PRO A 50 -11.77 -4.10 -27.68
C PRO A 50 -12.70 -4.23 -26.48
N VAL A 51 -13.79 -3.48 -26.49
CA VAL A 51 -14.85 -3.52 -25.47
C VAL A 51 -16.10 -4.17 -26.05
N VAL A 52 -16.61 -5.17 -25.33
CA VAL A 52 -17.83 -5.89 -25.74
C VAL A 52 -18.93 -5.73 -24.68
N ASP A 53 -20.18 -5.84 -25.13
CA ASP A 53 -21.34 -5.94 -24.26
C ASP A 53 -21.57 -7.38 -23.74
N ASN A 54 -22.60 -7.57 -22.92
CA ASN A 54 -22.95 -8.89 -22.38
C ASN A 54 -23.39 -9.90 -23.49
N GLU A 55 -23.67 -9.44 -24.69
CA GLU A 55 -24.03 -10.26 -25.85
C GLU A 55 -22.82 -10.51 -26.78
N ALA A 56 -21.60 -10.17 -26.28
CA ALA A 56 -20.34 -10.27 -27.02
C ALA A 56 -20.29 -9.45 -28.33
N ARG A 57 -21.04 -8.33 -28.39
CA ARG A 57 -20.98 -7.40 -29.52
C ARG A 57 -19.94 -6.31 -29.22
N LEU A 58 -19.14 -5.98 -30.21
CA LEU A 58 -18.19 -4.89 -30.14
C LEU A 58 -18.90 -3.55 -29.96
N VAL A 59 -18.66 -2.88 -28.82
CA VAL A 59 -19.23 -1.57 -28.47
C VAL A 59 -18.25 -0.45 -28.79
N GLY A 60 -16.95 -0.70 -28.61
CA GLY A 60 -15.90 0.29 -28.84
C GLY A 60 -14.51 -0.27 -28.62
N ILE A 61 -13.56 0.63 -28.55
CA ILE A 61 -12.17 0.32 -28.19
C ILE A 61 -11.71 1.34 -27.14
N ILE A 62 -10.81 0.90 -26.25
CA ILE A 62 -10.07 1.77 -25.33
C ILE A 62 -8.65 1.83 -25.85
N THR A 63 -8.11 3.01 -26.05
CA THR A 63 -6.78 3.23 -26.59
C THR A 63 -5.73 3.33 -25.48
N ILE A 64 -4.46 3.17 -25.82
CA ILE A 64 -3.37 3.15 -24.82
C ILE A 64 -3.23 4.48 -24.09
N ASP A 65 -3.55 5.60 -24.71
CA ASP A 65 -3.57 6.93 -24.08
C ASP A 65 -4.57 7.00 -22.93
N ASP A 66 -5.82 6.55 -23.14
CA ASP A 66 -6.83 6.46 -22.08
C ASP A 66 -6.40 5.49 -20.95
N ILE A 67 -5.72 4.39 -21.33
CA ILE A 67 -5.22 3.41 -20.34
C ILE A 67 -4.11 4.01 -19.48
N VAL A 68 -3.24 4.83 -20.05
CA VAL A 68 -2.18 5.51 -19.29
C VAL A 68 -2.78 6.48 -18.28
N ASP A 69 -3.81 7.25 -18.66
CA ASP A 69 -4.52 8.15 -17.75
C ASP A 69 -5.12 7.36 -16.57
N VAL A 70 -5.79 6.24 -16.85
CA VAL A 70 -6.32 5.34 -15.79
C VAL A 70 -5.21 4.85 -14.86
N ILE A 71 -4.06 4.44 -15.40
CA ILE A 71 -2.93 3.98 -14.57
C ILE A 71 -2.40 5.11 -13.67
N GLU A 72 -2.35 6.36 -14.15
CA GLU A 72 -1.93 7.52 -13.34
C GLU A 72 -2.94 7.82 -12.23
N ASP A 73 -4.24 7.75 -12.52
CA ASP A 73 -5.31 7.97 -11.55
C ASP A 73 -5.30 6.89 -10.45
N GLU A 74 -5.21 5.61 -10.81
CA GLU A 74 -5.13 4.50 -9.85
C GLU A 74 -3.87 4.59 -8.97
N ASN A 75 -2.71 4.92 -9.56
CA ASN A 75 -1.49 5.15 -8.79
C ASN A 75 -1.67 6.30 -7.78
N THR A 76 -2.32 7.38 -8.18
CA THR A 76 -2.60 8.53 -7.30
C THR A 76 -3.53 8.13 -6.16
N GLU A 77 -4.60 7.39 -6.46
CA GLU A 77 -5.52 6.85 -5.46
C GLU A 77 -4.79 5.95 -4.45
N ASP A 78 -3.90 5.07 -4.93
CA ASP A 78 -3.12 4.20 -4.08
C ASP A 78 -2.18 4.97 -3.14
N PHE A 79 -1.51 6.03 -3.62
CA PHE A 79 -0.70 6.91 -2.78
C PHE A 79 -1.55 7.60 -1.70
N GLU A 80 -2.73 8.07 -2.05
CA GLU A 80 -3.64 8.69 -1.10
C GLU A 80 -4.16 7.69 -0.06
N LYS A 81 -4.49 6.47 -0.46
CA LYS A 81 -4.85 5.36 0.45
C LYS A 81 -3.70 5.01 1.41
N MET A 82 -2.45 4.94 0.91
CA MET A 82 -1.28 4.70 1.77
C MET A 82 -1.08 5.80 2.81
N ALA A 83 -1.41 7.04 2.45
CA ALA A 83 -1.36 8.19 3.36
C ALA A 83 -2.61 8.32 4.26
N MET A 84 -3.56 7.37 4.18
CA MET A 84 -4.86 7.41 4.88
C MET A 84 -5.64 8.70 4.57
N LEU A 85 -5.49 9.21 3.35
CA LEU A 85 -6.27 10.31 2.82
C LEU A 85 -7.53 9.77 2.12
N HIS A 86 -8.55 10.60 2.04
CA HIS A 86 -9.70 10.29 1.20
C HIS A 86 -9.33 10.60 -0.25
N PRO A 87 -9.45 9.62 -1.18
CA PRO A 87 -9.11 9.81 -2.59
C PRO A 87 -9.80 11.02 -3.20
N SER A 88 -9.10 11.76 -4.05
CA SER A 88 -9.60 12.97 -4.71
C SER A 88 -8.85 13.25 -6.01
N ASP A 89 -9.58 13.32 -7.11
CA ASP A 89 -9.05 13.65 -8.44
C ASP A 89 -8.74 15.14 -8.62
N ASP A 90 -8.80 15.91 -7.53
CA ASP A 90 -8.62 17.35 -7.57
C ASP A 90 -7.14 17.77 -7.65
N ASN A 91 -6.85 18.71 -8.50
CA ASN A 91 -5.53 19.35 -8.52
C ASN A 91 -5.27 20.08 -7.19
N TYR A 92 -4.20 19.74 -6.49
CA TYR A 92 -3.84 20.25 -5.17
C TYR A 92 -3.88 21.79 -5.06
N LEU A 93 -3.33 22.49 -6.06
CA LEU A 93 -3.26 23.97 -6.04
C LEU A 93 -4.62 24.64 -6.30
N LYS A 94 -5.55 23.94 -6.96
CA LYS A 94 -6.90 24.46 -7.26
C LYS A 94 -7.91 24.09 -6.16
N THR A 95 -7.60 23.12 -5.33
CA THR A 95 -8.51 22.65 -4.29
C THR A 95 -8.53 23.60 -3.11
N GLY A 96 -9.72 23.97 -2.67
CA GLY A 96 -9.90 24.86 -1.53
C GLY A 96 -9.42 24.23 -0.21
N VAL A 97 -8.85 25.06 0.67
CA VAL A 97 -8.28 24.66 1.96
C VAL A 97 -9.26 23.85 2.83
N PHE A 98 -10.53 24.21 2.85
CA PHE A 98 -11.56 23.49 3.61
C PHE A 98 -11.79 22.07 3.10
N LYS A 99 -11.74 21.85 1.78
CA LYS A 99 -11.88 20.52 1.18
C LYS A 99 -10.68 19.64 1.56
N LEU A 100 -9.46 20.17 1.43
CA LEU A 100 -8.23 19.48 1.85
C LEU A 100 -8.25 19.13 3.34
N ALA A 101 -8.70 20.06 4.20
CA ALA A 101 -8.83 19.81 5.63
C ALA A 101 -9.84 18.70 5.92
N LYS A 102 -11.01 18.73 5.25
CA LYS A 102 -12.06 17.69 5.41
C LYS A 102 -11.54 16.29 5.08
N ASN A 103 -10.77 16.14 4.00
CA ASN A 103 -10.23 14.84 3.58
C ASN A 103 -9.22 14.24 4.58
N ARG A 104 -8.63 15.08 5.44
CA ARG A 104 -7.62 14.67 6.43
C ARG A 104 -8.17 14.54 7.85
N ILE A 105 -9.14 15.38 8.23
CA ILE A 105 -9.57 15.55 9.62
C ILE A 105 -10.21 14.29 10.17
N LEU A 106 -10.94 13.52 9.36
CA LEU A 106 -11.61 12.31 9.80
C LEU A 106 -10.62 11.28 10.36
N TRP A 107 -9.53 11.04 9.63
CA TRP A 107 -8.48 10.13 10.08
C TRP A 107 -7.74 10.65 11.31
N LEU A 108 -7.44 11.95 11.35
CA LEU A 108 -6.80 12.58 12.52
C LEU A 108 -7.66 12.48 13.77
N LEU A 109 -8.99 12.59 13.65
CA LEU A 109 -9.91 12.39 14.78
C LEU A 109 -9.89 10.93 15.28
N VAL A 110 -9.83 9.94 14.38
CA VAL A 110 -9.68 8.53 14.77
C VAL A 110 -8.38 8.32 15.53
N LEU A 111 -7.27 8.90 15.05
CA LEU A 111 -5.98 8.83 15.74
C LEU A 111 -6.01 9.52 17.09
N MET A 112 -6.68 10.66 17.23
CA MET A 112 -6.84 11.37 18.50
C MET A 112 -7.63 10.55 19.53
N VAL A 113 -8.69 9.87 19.10
CA VAL A 113 -9.43 8.96 19.97
C VAL A 113 -8.53 7.79 20.42
N SER A 114 -7.80 7.19 19.50
CA SER A 114 -6.83 6.12 19.80
C SER A 114 -5.76 6.59 20.80
N ALA A 115 -5.20 7.80 20.58
CA ALA A 115 -4.21 8.40 21.49
C ALA A 115 -4.76 8.62 22.91
N THR A 116 -6.06 8.90 23.06
CA THR A 116 -6.70 9.04 24.37
C THR A 116 -6.64 7.73 25.17
N PHE A 117 -6.86 6.59 24.51
CA PHE A 117 -6.72 5.28 25.17
C PHE A 117 -5.27 5.02 25.60
N THR A 118 -4.31 5.35 24.76
CA THR A 118 -2.88 5.23 25.08
C THR A 118 -2.51 6.12 26.26
N GLY A 119 -2.98 7.37 26.30
CA GLY A 119 -2.79 8.29 27.42
C GLY A 119 -3.35 7.72 28.75
N LYS A 120 -4.54 7.12 28.69
CA LYS A 120 -5.15 6.50 29.87
C LYS A 120 -4.34 5.31 30.41
N ILE A 121 -3.77 4.51 29.51
CA ILE A 121 -2.88 3.41 29.92
C ILE A 121 -1.64 3.97 30.61
N ILE A 122 -1.00 4.98 30.05
CA ILE A 122 0.19 5.61 30.62
C ILE A 122 -0.10 6.19 32.00
N GLU A 123 -1.23 6.90 32.17
CA GLU A 123 -1.70 7.46 33.44
C GLU A 123 -1.85 6.37 34.51
N ASN A 124 -2.43 5.23 34.18
CA ASN A 124 -2.61 4.12 35.12
C ASN A 124 -1.28 3.53 35.64
N TYR A 125 -0.20 3.66 34.87
CA TYR A 125 1.12 3.16 35.23
C TYR A 125 2.10 4.27 35.61
N GLU A 126 1.67 5.52 35.80
CA GLU A 126 2.53 6.68 36.04
C GLU A 126 3.46 6.49 37.24
N ASN A 127 2.93 5.99 38.36
CA ASN A 127 3.73 5.75 39.58
C ASN A 127 4.86 4.71 39.36
N MET A 128 4.60 3.68 38.55
CA MET A 128 5.58 2.66 38.20
C MET A 128 6.65 3.22 37.24
N LEU A 129 6.23 4.01 36.28
CA LEU A 129 7.13 4.66 35.32
C LEU A 129 8.03 5.71 36.03
N ALA A 130 7.49 6.47 36.97
CA ALA A 130 8.22 7.47 37.74
C ALA A 130 9.25 6.85 38.73
N ALA A 131 9.02 5.63 39.18
CA ALA A 131 9.92 4.92 40.08
C ALA A 131 11.26 4.58 39.41
N VAL A 132 11.32 4.55 38.08
CA VAL A 132 12.55 4.21 37.35
C VAL A 132 12.95 5.38 36.46
N ALA A 133 14.06 6.04 36.86
CA ALA A 133 14.57 7.20 36.12
C ALA A 133 14.84 6.85 34.64
N GLY A 134 14.32 7.69 33.74
CA GLY A 134 14.53 7.57 32.29
C GLY A 134 13.57 6.61 31.54
N LEU A 135 12.72 5.84 32.25
CA LEU A 135 11.80 4.91 31.59
C LEU A 135 10.75 5.66 30.78
N THR A 136 10.17 6.70 31.36
CA THR A 136 9.18 7.57 30.67
C THR A 136 9.74 8.21 29.41
N ALA A 137 11.02 8.58 29.42
CA ALA A 137 11.67 9.16 28.23
C ALA A 137 11.84 8.17 27.06
N CYS A 138 11.71 6.86 27.32
CA CYS A 138 11.76 5.84 26.27
C CYS A 138 10.42 5.63 25.54
N ILE A 139 9.30 6.09 26.13
CA ILE A 139 7.95 5.88 25.55
C ILE A 139 7.84 6.46 24.15
N PRO A 140 8.21 7.74 23.88
CA PRO A 140 8.12 8.30 22.53
C PRO A 140 8.92 7.51 21.49
N MET A 141 10.11 7.04 21.87
CA MET A 141 10.97 6.24 21.01
C MET A 141 10.31 4.88 20.64
N LEU A 142 9.71 4.21 21.63
CA LEU A 142 9.01 2.94 21.40
C LEU A 142 7.79 3.13 20.50
N MET A 143 7.02 4.20 20.72
CA MET A 143 5.84 4.53 19.90
C MET A 143 6.24 4.86 18.47
N ASP A 144 7.28 5.68 18.28
CA ASP A 144 7.77 6.06 16.95
C ASP A 144 8.31 4.83 16.20
N THR A 145 9.11 3.99 16.86
CA THR A 145 9.64 2.75 16.26
C THR A 145 8.51 1.82 15.83
N GLY A 146 7.50 1.63 16.67
CA GLY A 146 6.32 0.82 16.32
C GLY A 146 5.53 1.42 15.14
N GLY A 147 5.24 2.71 15.20
CA GLY A 147 4.53 3.43 14.15
C GLY A 147 5.23 3.35 12.79
N ASN A 148 6.54 3.60 12.77
CA ASN A 148 7.34 3.50 11.55
C ASN A 148 7.42 2.06 11.02
N ALA A 149 7.56 1.06 11.89
CA ALA A 149 7.56 -0.34 11.50
C ALA A 149 6.22 -0.76 10.85
N GLY A 150 5.10 -0.34 11.43
CA GLY A 150 3.76 -0.59 10.90
C GLY A 150 3.54 0.09 9.54
N ASN A 151 3.94 1.36 9.42
CA ASN A 151 3.81 2.11 8.18
C ASN A 151 4.60 1.47 7.02
N GLN A 152 5.83 0.99 7.28
CA GLN A 152 6.62 0.28 6.27
C GLN A 152 5.92 -0.97 5.74
N VAL A 153 5.28 -1.76 6.61
CA VAL A 153 4.56 -2.96 6.19
C VAL A 153 3.28 -2.61 5.45
N SER A 154 2.50 -1.67 5.96
CA SER A 154 1.26 -1.21 5.29
C SER A 154 1.54 -0.75 3.87
N THR A 155 2.57 0.09 3.68
CA THR A 155 2.98 0.56 2.35
C THR A 155 3.34 -0.58 1.40
N LEU A 156 4.12 -1.57 1.87
CA LEU A 156 4.51 -2.72 1.03
C LEU A 156 3.34 -3.63 0.69
N ILE A 157 2.42 -3.83 1.63
CA ILE A 157 1.24 -4.69 1.41
C ILE A 157 0.25 -4.01 0.47
N ILE A 158 -0.05 -2.72 0.66
CA ILE A 158 -0.95 -1.96 -0.23
C ILE A 158 -0.38 -2.00 -1.66
N ARG A 159 0.91 -1.68 -1.83
CA ARG A 159 1.56 -1.76 -3.13
C ARG A 159 1.50 -3.16 -3.74
N GLY A 160 1.74 -4.20 -2.94
CA GLY A 160 1.68 -5.58 -3.42
C GLY A 160 0.28 -6.02 -3.84
N LEU A 161 -0.76 -5.49 -3.18
CA LEU A 161 -2.16 -5.68 -3.57
C LEU A 161 -2.47 -4.95 -4.88
N ALA A 162 -2.08 -3.69 -5.00
CA ALA A 162 -2.25 -2.86 -6.18
C ALA A 162 -1.56 -3.45 -7.43
N LEU A 163 -0.38 -4.04 -7.27
CA LEU A 163 0.34 -4.69 -8.37
C LEU A 163 -0.13 -6.15 -8.66
N GLY A 164 -1.10 -6.66 -7.90
CA GLY A 164 -1.56 -8.04 -8.03
C GLY A 164 -0.51 -9.10 -7.60
N GLU A 165 0.59 -8.68 -6.96
CA GLU A 165 1.63 -9.59 -6.42
C GLU A 165 1.16 -10.31 -5.16
N ILE A 166 0.24 -9.72 -4.42
CA ILE A 166 -0.35 -10.21 -3.19
C ILE A 166 -1.85 -10.38 -3.39
N HIS A 167 -2.38 -11.53 -2.96
CA HIS A 167 -3.81 -11.77 -2.98
C HIS A 167 -4.36 -11.92 -1.56
N PRO A 168 -5.62 -11.58 -1.28
CA PRO A 168 -6.23 -11.75 0.05
C PRO A 168 -6.13 -13.19 0.60
N LYS A 169 -6.02 -14.19 -0.28
CA LYS A 169 -5.83 -15.59 0.08
C LYS A 169 -4.46 -15.89 0.70
N ASP A 170 -3.47 -15.01 0.51
CA ASP A 170 -2.11 -15.20 1.00
C ASP A 170 -1.88 -14.63 2.40
N TYR A 171 -2.95 -14.15 3.08
CA TYR A 171 -2.89 -13.51 4.39
C TYR A 171 -1.99 -14.24 5.41
N LEU A 172 -2.18 -15.55 5.61
CA LEU A 172 -1.37 -16.30 6.56
C LEU A 172 0.11 -16.35 6.18
N LYS A 173 0.43 -16.47 4.89
CA LYS A 173 1.83 -16.46 4.42
C LYS A 173 2.49 -15.12 4.69
N ILE A 174 1.75 -14.03 4.49
CA ILE A 174 2.21 -12.65 4.73
C ILE A 174 2.48 -12.48 6.22
N VAL A 175 1.53 -12.82 7.09
CA VAL A 175 1.69 -12.73 8.55
C VAL A 175 2.92 -13.50 9.03
N PHE A 176 3.10 -14.76 8.61
CA PHE A 176 4.28 -15.55 8.98
C PHE A 176 5.59 -14.98 8.42
N LYS A 177 5.55 -14.34 7.27
CA LYS A 177 6.73 -13.66 6.69
C LYS A 177 7.07 -12.43 7.51
N GLU A 178 6.08 -11.59 7.81
CA GLU A 178 6.27 -10.34 8.57
C GLU A 178 6.70 -10.60 10.02
N ILE A 179 6.19 -11.63 10.69
CA ILE A 179 6.68 -12.01 12.03
C ILE A 179 8.18 -12.33 12.01
N ARG A 180 8.67 -13.05 10.99
CA ARG A 180 10.12 -13.33 10.87
C ARG A 180 10.94 -12.08 10.60
N VAL A 181 10.44 -11.20 9.75
CA VAL A 181 11.07 -9.90 9.49
C VAL A 181 11.05 -9.04 10.75
N ALA A 182 9.93 -9.01 11.47
CA ALA A 182 9.79 -8.28 12.73
C ALA A 182 10.79 -8.77 13.80
N LEU A 183 10.99 -10.06 13.92
CA LEU A 183 11.98 -10.63 14.84
C LEU A 183 13.41 -10.18 14.50
N ILE A 184 13.79 -10.25 13.23
CA ILE A 184 15.14 -9.81 12.80
C ILE A 184 15.32 -8.31 13.06
N CYS A 185 14.39 -7.48 12.62
CA CYS A 185 14.42 -6.03 12.82
C CYS A 185 14.39 -5.68 14.31
N GLY A 186 13.47 -6.27 15.07
CA GLY A 186 13.30 -6.02 16.49
C GLY A 186 14.55 -6.38 17.31
N LEU A 187 15.15 -7.54 17.06
CA LEU A 187 16.38 -7.96 17.73
C LEU A 187 17.57 -7.05 17.38
N THR A 188 17.68 -6.65 16.12
CA THR A 188 18.73 -5.71 15.68
C THR A 188 18.57 -4.36 16.38
N LEU A 189 17.35 -3.81 16.38
CA LEU A 189 17.04 -2.54 17.05
C LEU A 189 17.26 -2.64 18.56
N ALA A 190 16.89 -3.76 19.19
CA ALA A 190 17.11 -4.00 20.60
C ALA A 190 18.61 -4.01 20.95
N ALA A 191 19.46 -4.66 20.16
CA ALA A 191 20.89 -4.68 20.35
C ALA A 191 21.50 -3.27 20.23
N VAL A 192 21.11 -2.52 19.21
CA VAL A 192 21.55 -1.13 19.03
C VAL A 192 21.07 -0.24 20.19
N ASN A 193 19.82 -0.43 20.63
CA ASN A 193 19.25 0.34 21.75
C ASN A 193 19.98 0.07 23.07
N ILE A 194 20.36 -1.18 23.37
CA ILE A 194 21.17 -1.50 24.55
C ILE A 194 22.51 -0.73 24.50
N GLY A 195 23.21 -0.78 23.36
CA GLY A 195 24.45 -0.04 23.15
C GLY A 195 24.26 1.47 23.35
N ARG A 196 23.21 2.04 22.76
CA ARG A 196 22.86 3.45 22.95
C ARG A 196 22.60 3.80 24.42
N MET A 197 21.81 2.97 25.13
CA MET A 197 21.48 3.23 26.53
C MET A 197 22.70 3.12 27.44
N MET A 198 23.64 2.21 27.17
CA MET A 198 24.89 2.11 27.87
C MET A 198 25.79 3.37 27.74
N LEU A 199 25.70 4.04 26.57
CA LEU A 199 26.50 5.23 26.28
C LEU A 199 25.88 6.53 26.82
N PHE A 200 24.56 6.64 26.80
CA PHE A 200 23.83 7.91 26.98
C PHE A 200 22.84 7.90 28.16
N SER A 201 22.59 6.74 28.80
CA SER A 201 21.62 6.65 29.88
C SER A 201 22.30 6.20 31.19
N SER A 202 21.85 6.77 32.32
CA SER A 202 22.29 6.39 33.66
C SER A 202 21.49 5.24 34.27
N GLY A 203 20.61 4.58 33.52
CA GLY A 203 19.83 3.43 33.95
C GLY A 203 20.71 2.18 34.12
N GLY A 204 20.25 1.23 34.92
CA GLY A 204 20.95 -0.06 35.09
C GLY A 204 20.63 -1.05 33.96
N MET A 205 21.45 -2.11 33.84
CA MET A 205 21.24 -3.18 32.83
C MET A 205 19.82 -3.76 32.81
N PRO A 206 19.11 -3.96 33.93
CA PRO A 206 17.74 -4.43 33.91
C PRO A 206 16.79 -3.51 33.13
N VAL A 207 16.96 -2.18 33.25
CA VAL A 207 16.13 -1.20 32.50
C VAL A 207 16.40 -1.29 31.01
N TYR A 208 17.67 -1.43 30.60
CA TYR A 208 18.05 -1.56 29.20
C TYR A 208 17.43 -2.80 28.56
N LEU A 209 17.43 -3.93 29.27
CA LEU A 209 16.83 -5.17 28.82
C LEU A 209 15.30 -5.05 28.68
N VAL A 210 14.62 -4.45 29.66
CA VAL A 210 13.17 -4.27 29.63
C VAL A 210 12.73 -3.37 28.46
N VAL A 211 13.40 -2.21 28.27
CA VAL A 211 13.10 -1.30 27.18
C VAL A 211 13.37 -1.94 25.83
N SER A 212 14.46 -2.69 25.69
CA SER A 212 14.80 -3.37 24.45
C SER A 212 13.87 -4.54 24.15
N ALA A 213 13.41 -5.28 25.15
CA ALA A 213 12.39 -6.30 25.01
C ALA A 213 11.03 -5.68 24.58
N ALA A 214 10.65 -4.56 25.22
CA ALA A 214 9.46 -3.81 24.82
C ALA A 214 9.53 -3.32 23.36
N MET A 215 10.72 -2.91 22.89
CA MET A 215 10.94 -2.53 21.48
C MET A 215 10.72 -3.71 20.54
N VAL A 216 11.23 -4.89 20.85
CA VAL A 216 10.97 -6.10 20.04
C VAL A 216 9.48 -6.39 19.97
N CYS A 217 8.79 -6.37 21.13
CA CYS A 217 7.35 -6.57 21.18
C CYS A 217 6.58 -5.52 20.36
N ALA A 218 6.96 -4.24 20.48
CA ALA A 218 6.34 -3.16 19.72
C ALA A 218 6.47 -3.37 18.21
N VAL A 219 7.65 -3.77 17.72
CA VAL A 219 7.88 -4.05 16.30
C VAL A 219 7.10 -5.28 15.83
N ILE A 220 6.97 -6.33 16.64
CA ILE A 220 6.20 -7.54 16.28
C ILE A 220 4.69 -7.22 16.20
N VAL A 221 4.17 -6.46 17.15
CA VAL A 221 2.74 -6.11 17.19
C VAL A 221 2.37 -5.09 16.10
N ALA A 222 3.30 -4.22 15.72
CA ALA A 222 3.09 -3.19 14.69
C ALA A 222 3.08 -3.77 13.27
N LYS A 223 3.67 -4.92 13.05
CA LYS A 223 3.75 -5.61 11.76
C LYS A 223 2.70 -6.70 11.61
#